data_816071f44e0921a260bb3729ff54afca
#
_entry.id   816071f44e0921a260bb3729ff54afca
#
_cell.length_a   1.000
_cell.length_b   1.000
_cell.length_c   1.000
_cell.angle_alpha   90.00
_cell.angle_beta   90.00
_cell.angle_gamma   90.00
#
_symmetry.space_group_name_H-M   'P 1'
#
loop_
_entity.id
_entity.type
_entity.pdbx_description
1 polymer ?
#
loop_
_entity_poly.entity_id
_entity_poly.type
_entity_poly.pdbx_seq_one_letter_code
_entity_poly.pdbx_strand_id
1 'polypeptide(L)'
;MVELILNPGKVSLSQLSDVYWHERHARLNLDCRPAIEESCKQVKIAADSEVPVYGVNTGFGKLASIKINPDDSEALQKNLILSHCCGVGESIPNSIVRLMMTLKLVSFGRGASGVCWNIVELLQKMLEKGVMPVIPAQGSVGASGDLAPLAHMTAVMIGEGKSEYNGTIFHGADALTEAGLSPITLGPKEGLAFINGTQFSTAFALAGLFEAWHAAQNSIITSAMSTDA
;
A
#
# COMPACT_ATOMS: atom_id res chain seq x y z
N MET A 1 -11.14 -0.64 -20.38
CA MET A 1 -10.53 -1.69 -19.52
C MET A 1 -11.58 -2.15 -18.51
N VAL A 2 -11.66 -3.43 -18.19
CA VAL A 2 -12.62 -3.93 -17.18
C VAL A 2 -12.06 -3.62 -15.81
N GLU A 3 -12.79 -2.81 -15.04
CA GLU A 3 -12.47 -2.43 -13.69
C GLU A 3 -12.67 -3.63 -12.72
N LEU A 4 -11.74 -3.86 -11.82
CA LEU A 4 -11.82 -4.92 -10.82
C LEU A 4 -12.34 -4.36 -9.48
N ILE A 5 -13.54 -4.76 -9.09
CA ILE A 5 -14.12 -4.39 -7.81
C ILE A 5 -13.65 -5.36 -6.72
N LEU A 6 -12.97 -4.82 -5.71
CA LEU A 6 -12.44 -5.57 -4.57
C LEU A 6 -13.47 -5.58 -3.43
N ASN A 7 -13.84 -6.78 -3.00
CA ASN A 7 -14.67 -6.98 -1.81
C ASN A 7 -13.78 -7.57 -0.69
N PRO A 8 -13.40 -6.81 0.34
CA PRO A 8 -12.54 -7.29 1.41
C PRO A 8 -13.10 -8.55 2.08
N GLY A 9 -12.23 -9.57 2.23
CA GLY A 9 -12.61 -10.89 2.72
C GLY A 9 -13.18 -11.85 1.67
N LYS A 10 -13.38 -11.39 0.42
CA LYS A 10 -13.87 -12.21 -0.70
C LYS A 10 -13.03 -12.07 -1.97
N VAL A 11 -11.85 -11.46 -1.87
CA VAL A 11 -10.92 -11.33 -3.01
C VAL A 11 -10.32 -12.70 -3.32
N SER A 12 -10.46 -13.15 -4.57
CA SER A 12 -9.95 -14.44 -5.03
C SER A 12 -8.51 -14.35 -5.54
N LEU A 13 -7.80 -15.51 -5.57
CA LEU A 13 -6.48 -15.59 -6.18
C LEU A 13 -6.52 -15.23 -7.67
N SER A 14 -7.59 -15.59 -8.38
CA SER A 14 -7.76 -15.21 -9.79
C SER A 14 -7.80 -13.70 -9.98
N GLN A 15 -8.52 -12.97 -9.11
CA GLN A 15 -8.55 -11.50 -9.15
C GLN A 15 -7.16 -10.88 -8.91
N LEU A 16 -6.40 -11.42 -7.96
CA LEU A 16 -5.04 -10.96 -7.68
C LEU A 16 -4.06 -11.32 -8.80
N SER A 17 -4.24 -12.48 -9.44
CA SER A 17 -3.49 -12.89 -10.63
C SER A 17 -3.75 -11.94 -11.81
N ASP A 18 -5.00 -11.52 -12.02
CA ASP A 18 -5.35 -10.52 -13.03
C ASP A 18 -4.67 -9.15 -12.79
N VAL A 19 -4.55 -8.73 -11.53
CA VAL A 19 -3.80 -7.51 -11.16
C VAL A 19 -2.31 -7.67 -11.47
N TYR A 20 -1.75 -8.83 -11.20
CA TYR A 20 -0.32 -9.11 -11.41
C TYR A 20 0.05 -9.15 -12.90
N TRP A 21 -0.69 -9.93 -13.70
CA TRP A 21 -0.38 -10.21 -15.12
C TRP A 21 -0.93 -9.19 -16.10
N HIS A 22 -2.12 -8.62 -15.83
CA HIS A 22 -2.89 -7.88 -16.84
C HIS A 22 -3.09 -6.40 -16.52
N GLU A 23 -2.35 -5.85 -15.55
CA GLU A 23 -2.40 -4.42 -15.20
C GLU A 23 -3.83 -3.89 -14.93
N ARG A 24 -4.70 -4.75 -14.40
CA ARG A 24 -6.08 -4.35 -14.14
C ARG A 24 -6.15 -3.32 -13.03
N HIS A 25 -6.95 -2.29 -13.27
CA HIS A 25 -7.23 -1.28 -12.26
C HIS A 25 -8.18 -1.85 -11.21
N ALA A 26 -7.71 -1.87 -9.97
CA ALA A 26 -8.46 -2.39 -8.85
C ALA A 26 -8.97 -1.25 -7.96
N ARG A 27 -10.22 -1.30 -7.56
CA ARG A 27 -10.78 -0.40 -6.55
C ARG A 27 -11.64 -1.14 -5.54
N LEU A 28 -11.82 -0.54 -4.38
CA LEU A 28 -12.73 -1.07 -3.37
C LEU A 28 -14.19 -0.93 -3.79
N ASN A 29 -15.01 -1.90 -3.39
CA ASN A 29 -16.45 -1.71 -3.37
C ASN A 29 -16.79 -0.54 -2.44
N LEU A 30 -17.63 0.38 -2.92
CA LEU A 30 -18.04 1.57 -2.14
C LEU A 30 -18.80 1.22 -0.84
N ASP A 31 -19.35 0.02 -0.73
CA ASP A 31 -19.96 -0.49 0.50
C ASP A 31 -18.97 -0.53 1.68
N CYS A 32 -17.65 -0.50 1.41
CA CYS A 32 -16.61 -0.42 2.45
C CYS A 32 -16.49 0.98 3.06
N ARG A 33 -16.92 2.02 2.35
CA ARG A 33 -16.69 3.42 2.73
C ARG A 33 -17.26 3.79 4.10
N PRO A 34 -18.50 3.44 4.46
CA PRO A 34 -19.04 3.80 5.78
C PRO A 34 -18.22 3.25 6.95
N ALA A 35 -17.71 2.01 6.85
CA ALA A 35 -16.87 1.41 7.88
C ALA A 35 -15.51 2.09 7.99
N ILE A 36 -14.92 2.49 6.86
CA ILE A 36 -13.63 3.23 6.82
C ILE A 36 -13.81 4.60 7.46
N GLU A 37 -14.86 5.35 7.09
CA GLU A 37 -15.15 6.68 7.64
C GLU A 37 -15.46 6.63 9.14
N GLU A 38 -16.20 5.62 9.61
CA GLU A 38 -16.45 5.44 11.05
C GLU A 38 -15.16 5.13 11.81
N SER A 39 -14.30 4.26 11.28
CA SER A 39 -13.00 3.95 11.86
C SER A 39 -12.08 5.19 11.93
N CYS A 40 -12.07 6.02 10.88
CA CYS A 40 -11.35 7.30 10.86
C CYS A 40 -11.88 8.25 11.96
N LYS A 41 -13.20 8.36 12.10
CA LYS A 41 -13.83 9.17 13.14
C LYS A 41 -13.43 8.74 14.55
N GLN A 42 -13.41 7.44 14.82
CA GLN A 42 -12.99 6.90 16.12
C GLN A 42 -11.53 7.24 16.43
N VAL A 43 -10.63 7.18 15.45
CA VAL A 43 -9.23 7.59 15.63
C VAL A 43 -9.12 9.09 15.91
N LYS A 44 -9.90 9.94 15.25
CA LYS A 44 -9.90 11.38 15.52
C LYS A 44 -10.37 11.69 16.94
N ILE A 45 -11.45 11.04 17.40
CA ILE A 45 -11.94 11.17 18.80
C ILE A 45 -10.84 10.74 19.79
N ALA A 46 -10.16 9.64 19.50
CA ALA A 46 -9.06 9.16 20.35
C ALA A 46 -7.85 10.11 20.33
N ALA A 47 -7.55 10.73 19.20
CA ALA A 47 -6.47 11.71 19.06
C ALA A 47 -6.70 12.96 19.93
N ASP A 48 -7.94 13.42 20.00
CA ASP A 48 -8.35 14.58 20.78
C ASP A 48 -8.51 14.27 22.29
N SER A 49 -8.47 13.00 22.67
CA SER A 49 -8.67 12.58 24.06
C SER A 49 -7.44 12.83 24.95
N GLU A 50 -7.67 12.94 26.27
CA GLU A 50 -6.60 13.01 27.26
C GLU A 50 -5.91 11.65 27.51
N VAL A 51 -6.55 10.54 27.15
CA VAL A 51 -6.03 9.18 27.34
C VAL A 51 -4.96 8.89 26.29
N PRO A 52 -3.74 8.48 26.71
CA PRO A 52 -2.70 8.08 25.76
C PRO A 52 -3.12 6.84 24.96
N VAL A 53 -3.12 6.97 23.64
CA VAL A 53 -3.41 5.87 22.71
C VAL A 53 -2.22 5.71 21.77
N TYR A 54 -1.54 4.56 21.86
CA TYR A 54 -0.32 4.29 21.10
C TYR A 54 -0.46 4.53 19.61
N GLY A 55 0.45 5.35 19.07
CA GLY A 55 0.48 5.67 17.64
C GLY A 55 -0.65 6.54 17.12
N VAL A 56 -1.54 7.01 18.01
CA VAL A 56 -2.63 7.96 17.72
C VAL A 56 -2.26 9.34 18.25
N ASN A 57 -2.13 9.48 19.56
CA ASN A 57 -1.76 10.72 20.24
C ASN A 57 -0.49 10.59 21.11
N THR A 58 0.33 9.55 20.85
CA THR A 58 1.63 9.33 21.47
C THR A 58 2.71 9.13 20.43
N GLY A 59 3.98 9.27 20.83
CA GLY A 59 5.11 8.84 20.01
C GLY A 59 5.20 7.32 19.84
N PHE A 60 6.28 6.86 19.20
CA PHE A 60 6.51 5.46 18.88
C PHE A 60 7.69 4.89 19.67
N GLY A 61 7.72 3.58 19.88
CA GLY A 61 8.80 2.87 20.56
C GLY A 61 9.04 3.42 21.97
N LYS A 62 10.21 3.94 22.24
CA LYS A 62 10.55 4.54 23.55
C LYS A 62 9.71 5.77 23.92
N LEU A 63 9.09 6.42 22.96
CA LEU A 63 8.23 7.58 23.13
C LEU A 63 6.73 7.20 23.25
N ALA A 64 6.40 5.94 23.39
CA ALA A 64 5.03 5.44 23.43
C ALA A 64 4.18 5.99 24.58
N SER A 65 4.82 6.47 25.67
CA SER A 65 4.15 7.11 26.80
C SER A 65 4.12 8.64 26.73
N ILE A 66 4.77 9.23 25.72
CA ILE A 66 4.85 10.69 25.57
C ILE A 66 3.69 11.14 24.68
N LYS A 67 2.79 11.93 25.27
CA LYS A 67 1.69 12.54 24.51
C LYS A 67 2.27 13.56 23.53
N ILE A 68 1.79 13.50 22.29
CA ILE A 68 2.15 14.40 21.21
C ILE A 68 1.10 15.51 21.15
N ASN A 69 1.55 16.74 20.99
CA ASN A 69 0.66 17.86 20.76
C ASN A 69 -0.11 17.63 19.42
N PRO A 70 -1.41 17.86 19.35
CA PRO A 70 -2.16 17.76 18.09
C PRO A 70 -1.52 18.52 16.92
N ASP A 71 -0.93 19.68 17.17
CA ASP A 71 -0.24 20.49 16.15
C ASP A 71 1.02 19.80 15.58
N ASP A 72 1.63 18.89 16.34
CA ASP A 72 2.83 18.14 15.92
C ASP A 72 2.50 16.80 15.25
N SER A 73 1.23 16.40 15.25
CA SER A 73 0.79 15.07 14.77
C SER A 73 1.13 14.84 13.29
N GLU A 74 0.91 15.84 12.45
CA GLU A 74 1.23 15.78 11.02
C GLU A 74 2.74 15.57 10.80
N ALA A 75 3.57 16.40 11.46
CA ALA A 75 5.02 16.30 11.37
C ALA A 75 5.51 14.93 11.88
N LEU A 76 4.91 14.39 12.93
CA LEU A 76 5.22 13.06 13.45
C LEU A 76 4.93 11.97 12.42
N GLN A 77 3.74 11.98 11.78
CA GLN A 77 3.38 10.98 10.77
C GLN A 77 4.29 11.08 9.53
N LYS A 78 4.58 12.30 9.06
CA LYS A 78 5.53 12.51 7.96
C LYS A 78 6.93 11.99 8.32
N ASN A 79 7.45 12.33 9.48
CA ASN A 79 8.77 11.88 9.95
C ASN A 79 8.82 10.36 10.14
N LEU A 80 7.73 9.74 10.59
CA LEU A 80 7.62 8.28 10.66
C LEU A 80 7.84 7.66 9.27
N ILE A 81 7.18 8.16 8.26
CA ILE A 81 7.34 7.65 6.89
C ILE A 81 8.76 7.85 6.39
N LEU A 82 9.29 9.07 6.46
CA LEU A 82 10.61 9.41 5.93
C LEU A 82 11.73 8.63 6.61
N SER A 83 11.66 8.46 7.93
CA SER A 83 12.65 7.69 8.70
C SER A 83 12.66 6.20 8.38
N HIS A 84 11.57 5.66 7.83
CA HIS A 84 11.46 4.27 7.42
C HIS A 84 11.75 4.05 5.92
N CYS A 85 11.94 5.10 5.12
CA CYS A 85 12.37 5.03 3.72
C CYS A 85 13.85 4.67 3.61
N CYS A 86 14.25 3.55 4.18
CA CYS A 86 15.64 3.09 4.27
C CYS A 86 15.95 1.88 3.39
N GLY A 87 15.07 1.53 2.47
CA GLY A 87 15.28 0.45 1.50
C GLY A 87 16.45 0.75 0.57
N VAL A 88 17.15 -0.30 0.13
CA VAL A 88 18.33 -0.23 -0.76
C VAL A 88 18.23 -1.28 -1.87
N GLY A 89 19.15 -1.17 -2.85
CA GLY A 89 19.20 -2.08 -4.00
C GLY A 89 18.34 -1.60 -5.18
N GLU A 90 18.15 -2.48 -6.14
CA GLU A 90 17.36 -2.21 -7.33
C GLU A 90 15.85 -2.10 -6.99
N SER A 91 15.11 -1.43 -7.85
CA SER A 91 13.65 -1.35 -7.68
C SER A 91 12.97 -2.69 -7.99
N ILE A 92 11.92 -3.01 -7.24
CA ILE A 92 11.09 -4.17 -7.54
C ILE A 92 10.21 -3.91 -8.78
N PRO A 93 9.78 -4.98 -9.50
CA PRO A 93 8.90 -4.85 -10.66
C PRO A 93 7.56 -4.19 -10.34
N ASN A 94 7.06 -3.35 -11.25
CA ASN A 94 5.78 -2.64 -11.10
C ASN A 94 4.58 -3.58 -10.91
N SER A 95 4.62 -4.82 -11.43
CA SER A 95 3.59 -5.82 -11.19
C SER A 95 3.47 -6.19 -9.70
N ILE A 96 4.60 -6.29 -9.00
CA ILE A 96 4.63 -6.55 -7.54
C ILE A 96 4.21 -5.30 -6.76
N VAL A 97 4.64 -4.10 -7.18
CA VAL A 97 4.20 -2.83 -6.58
C VAL A 97 2.68 -2.69 -6.68
N ARG A 98 2.11 -2.95 -7.85
CA ARG A 98 0.66 -2.91 -8.10
C ARG A 98 -0.08 -3.89 -7.21
N LEU A 99 0.44 -5.11 -7.09
CA LEU A 99 -0.15 -6.14 -6.22
C LEU A 99 -0.10 -5.73 -4.75
N MET A 100 1.03 -5.17 -4.28
CA MET A 100 1.19 -4.65 -2.92
C MET A 100 0.21 -3.51 -2.62
N MET A 101 0.08 -2.53 -3.53
CA MET A 101 -0.89 -1.43 -3.41
C MET A 101 -2.34 -1.95 -3.34
N THR A 102 -2.67 -2.93 -4.19
CA THR A 102 -3.98 -3.60 -4.20
C THR A 102 -4.28 -4.31 -2.88
N LEU A 103 -3.31 -5.06 -2.35
CA LEU A 103 -3.43 -5.72 -1.05
C LEU A 103 -3.60 -4.70 0.10
N LYS A 104 -2.95 -3.53 -0.02
CA LYS A 104 -3.14 -2.44 0.96
C LYS A 104 -4.55 -1.88 0.91
N LEU A 105 -5.11 -1.69 -0.28
CA LEU A 105 -6.53 -1.31 -0.44
C LEU A 105 -7.47 -2.35 0.21
N VAL A 106 -7.25 -3.63 -0.05
CA VAL A 106 -8.05 -4.71 0.57
C VAL A 106 -7.99 -4.64 2.09
N SER A 107 -6.80 -4.37 2.64
CA SER A 107 -6.60 -4.20 4.08
C SER A 107 -7.40 -3.00 4.62
N PHE A 108 -7.31 -1.84 3.98
CA PHE A 108 -8.05 -0.64 4.37
C PHE A 108 -9.56 -0.83 4.25
N GLY A 109 -10.01 -1.53 3.22
CA GLY A 109 -11.42 -1.85 2.99
C GLY A 109 -12.10 -2.65 4.11
N ARG A 110 -11.32 -3.24 5.04
CA ARG A 110 -11.85 -3.87 6.26
C ARG A 110 -12.43 -2.86 7.26
N GLY A 111 -12.14 -1.56 7.09
CA GLY A 111 -12.63 -0.51 7.99
C GLY A 111 -12.06 -0.54 9.40
N ALA A 112 -10.91 -1.18 9.62
CA ALA A 112 -10.30 -1.34 10.94
C ALA A 112 -8.99 -0.55 11.13
N SER A 113 -8.49 0.10 10.07
CA SER A 113 -7.17 0.75 10.09
C SER A 113 -7.18 2.17 10.62
N GLY A 114 -8.33 2.83 10.68
CA GLY A 114 -8.47 4.21 11.14
C GLY A 114 -8.01 5.26 10.13
N VAL A 115 -7.84 4.89 8.86
CA VAL A 115 -7.50 5.83 7.78
C VAL A 115 -8.74 6.52 7.26
N CYS A 116 -8.59 7.75 6.79
CA CYS A 116 -9.69 8.50 6.18
C CYS A 116 -9.87 8.13 4.70
N TRP A 117 -11.08 8.37 4.18
CA TRP A 117 -11.43 7.97 2.82
C TRP A 117 -10.57 8.63 1.73
N ASN A 118 -10.17 9.88 1.89
CA ASN A 118 -9.29 10.58 0.94
C ASN A 118 -7.97 9.85 0.69
N ILE A 119 -7.44 9.15 1.69
CA ILE A 119 -6.23 8.33 1.59
C ILE A 119 -6.47 7.11 0.71
N VAL A 120 -7.57 6.41 0.96
CA VAL A 120 -7.99 5.26 0.15
C VAL A 120 -8.24 5.70 -1.30
N GLU A 121 -8.89 6.83 -1.48
CA GLU A 121 -9.19 7.40 -2.80
C GLU A 121 -7.92 7.75 -3.58
N LEU A 122 -6.92 8.37 -2.93
CA LEU A 122 -5.65 8.65 -3.60
C LEU A 122 -4.93 7.36 -4.02
N LEU A 123 -4.85 6.35 -3.14
CA LEU A 123 -4.22 5.08 -3.46
C LEU A 123 -4.91 4.37 -4.64
N GLN A 124 -6.25 4.41 -4.72
CA GLN A 124 -7.01 3.91 -5.86
C GLN A 124 -6.70 4.69 -7.14
N LYS A 125 -6.67 6.02 -7.07
CA LYS A 125 -6.35 6.87 -8.23
C LYS A 125 -4.92 6.68 -8.73
N MET A 126 -3.97 6.44 -7.84
CA MET A 126 -2.59 6.09 -8.24
C MET A 126 -2.57 4.78 -9.03
N LEU A 127 -3.26 3.74 -8.56
CA LEU A 127 -3.40 2.48 -9.29
C LEU A 127 -4.08 2.68 -10.66
N GLU A 128 -5.18 3.42 -10.69
CA GLU A 128 -5.95 3.71 -11.91
C GLU A 128 -5.11 4.45 -12.97
N LYS A 129 -4.29 5.40 -12.53
CA LYS A 129 -3.47 6.23 -13.42
C LYS A 129 -2.08 5.64 -13.71
N GLY A 130 -1.71 4.55 -13.06
CA GLY A 130 -0.41 3.93 -13.25
C GLY A 130 0.75 4.70 -12.60
N VAL A 131 0.49 5.44 -11.52
CA VAL A 131 1.54 6.06 -10.71
C VAL A 131 2.12 5.00 -9.78
N MET A 132 3.30 4.46 -10.13
CA MET A 132 3.93 3.33 -9.44
C MET A 132 5.10 3.80 -8.58
N PRO A 133 5.00 3.73 -7.24
CA PRO A 133 6.11 4.03 -6.36
C PRO A 133 7.36 3.20 -6.66
N VAL A 134 8.52 3.83 -6.71
CA VAL A 134 9.81 3.14 -6.85
C VAL A 134 10.21 2.60 -5.48
N ILE A 135 10.18 1.28 -5.34
CA ILE A 135 10.42 0.59 -4.07
C ILE A 135 11.69 -0.26 -4.19
N PRO A 136 12.72 -0.01 -3.36
CA PRO A 136 13.91 -0.86 -3.32
C PRO A 136 13.61 -2.28 -2.86
N ALA A 137 14.30 -3.26 -3.44
CA ALA A 137 14.08 -4.68 -3.18
C ALA A 137 14.49 -5.12 -1.77
N GLN A 138 15.42 -4.43 -1.12
CA GLN A 138 15.97 -4.78 0.18
C GLN A 138 15.55 -3.75 1.23
N GLY A 139 14.71 -4.14 2.16
CA GLY A 139 14.19 -3.24 3.21
C GLY A 139 13.22 -3.90 4.16
N SER A 140 12.46 -4.90 3.72
CA SER A 140 11.63 -5.70 4.61
C SER A 140 12.51 -6.68 5.41
N VAL A 141 12.21 -6.80 6.70
CA VAL A 141 12.84 -7.80 7.59
C VAL A 141 11.89 -8.96 7.91
N GLY A 142 10.71 -8.99 7.28
CA GLY A 142 9.73 -10.06 7.44
C GLY A 142 9.18 -10.22 8.85
N ALA A 143 9.22 -9.17 9.67
CA ALA A 143 8.74 -9.17 11.05
C ALA A 143 7.23 -8.84 11.14
N SER A 144 6.79 -8.01 12.09
CA SER A 144 5.36 -7.66 12.27
C SER A 144 4.81 -6.70 11.21
N GLY A 145 5.63 -6.24 10.27
CA GLY A 145 5.25 -5.37 9.15
C GLY A 145 6.40 -5.15 8.20
N ASP A 146 6.07 -4.91 6.93
CA ASP A 146 7.01 -4.58 5.86
C ASP A 146 7.27 -3.06 5.86
N LEU A 147 7.83 -2.51 6.96
CA LEU A 147 7.84 -1.08 7.22
C LEU A 147 8.51 -0.28 6.10
N ALA A 148 9.73 -0.62 5.70
CA ALA A 148 10.49 0.16 4.72
C ALA A 148 9.83 0.15 3.32
N PRO A 149 9.44 -0.99 2.71
CA PRO A 149 8.75 -0.98 1.42
C PRO A 149 7.44 -0.19 1.43
N LEU A 150 6.65 -0.33 2.50
CA LEU A 150 5.39 0.39 2.65
C LEU A 150 5.63 1.89 2.91
N ALA A 151 6.74 2.27 3.56
CA ALA A 151 7.13 3.65 3.73
C ALA A 151 7.50 4.30 2.38
N HIS A 152 8.25 3.62 1.51
CA HIS A 152 8.54 4.11 0.16
C HIS A 152 7.26 4.34 -0.66
N MET A 153 6.28 3.43 -0.58
CA MET A 153 4.97 3.62 -1.20
C MET A 153 4.27 4.87 -0.65
N THR A 154 4.24 5.02 0.68
CA THR A 154 3.54 6.12 1.35
C THR A 154 4.23 7.46 1.13
N ALA A 155 5.56 7.46 1.00
CA ALA A 155 6.33 8.67 0.70
C ALA A 155 5.83 9.34 -0.59
N VAL A 156 5.55 8.56 -1.65
CA VAL A 156 5.00 9.11 -2.89
C VAL A 156 3.63 9.77 -2.64
N MET A 157 2.78 9.17 -1.81
CA MET A 157 1.46 9.74 -1.51
C MET A 157 1.52 11.09 -0.78
N ILE A 158 2.57 11.31 0.01
CA ILE A 158 2.81 12.61 0.68
C ILE A 158 3.70 13.56 -0.14
N GLY A 159 3.97 13.23 -1.40
CA GLY A 159 4.75 14.06 -2.32
C GLY A 159 6.26 13.89 -2.24
N GLU A 160 6.74 12.92 -1.50
CA GLU A 160 8.17 12.62 -1.33
C GLU A 160 8.57 11.36 -2.13
N GLY A 161 9.83 10.95 -2.03
CA GLY A 161 10.31 9.72 -2.68
C GLY A 161 10.32 9.80 -4.20
N LYS A 162 10.27 8.64 -4.86
CA LYS A 162 10.29 8.52 -6.33
C LYS A 162 9.14 7.66 -6.81
N SER A 163 8.60 7.99 -7.98
CA SER A 163 7.55 7.22 -8.64
C SER A 163 7.79 7.15 -10.13
N GLU A 164 7.47 6.02 -10.73
CA GLU A 164 7.39 5.87 -12.17
C GLU A 164 5.99 6.25 -12.65
N TYR A 165 5.93 7.07 -13.69
CA TYR A 165 4.70 7.42 -14.40
C TYR A 165 4.99 7.50 -15.91
N ASN A 166 4.22 6.79 -16.73
CA ASN A 166 4.42 6.70 -18.19
C ASN A 166 5.87 6.35 -18.59
N GLY A 167 6.50 5.43 -17.87
CA GLY A 167 7.87 4.98 -18.14
C GLY A 167 8.99 5.94 -17.72
N THR A 168 8.64 7.05 -17.05
CA THR A 168 9.61 8.04 -16.56
C THR A 168 9.58 8.10 -15.04
N ILE A 169 10.76 8.19 -14.42
CA ILE A 169 10.89 8.33 -12.97
C ILE A 169 10.87 9.82 -12.60
N PHE A 170 9.93 10.18 -11.74
CA PHE A 170 9.76 11.52 -11.18
C PHE A 170 9.96 11.52 -9.66
N HIS A 171 10.13 12.70 -9.09
CA HIS A 171 9.86 12.91 -7.66
C HIS A 171 8.38 12.71 -7.36
N GLY A 172 8.04 12.25 -6.15
CA GLY A 172 6.67 11.89 -5.80
C GLY A 172 5.63 12.97 -6.08
N ALA A 173 5.91 14.21 -5.70
CA ALA A 173 5.00 15.34 -5.96
C ALA A 173 4.80 15.61 -7.46
N ASP A 174 5.88 15.52 -8.24
CA ASP A 174 5.83 15.77 -9.69
C ASP A 174 5.06 14.66 -10.40
N ALA A 175 5.30 13.37 -10.04
CA ALA A 175 4.56 12.24 -10.59
C ALA A 175 3.05 12.35 -10.33
N LEU A 176 2.65 12.75 -9.12
CA LEU A 176 1.25 12.97 -8.78
C LEU A 176 0.67 14.12 -9.61
N THR A 177 1.38 15.23 -9.73
CA THR A 177 0.93 16.41 -10.50
C THR A 177 0.75 16.07 -11.98
N GLU A 178 1.71 15.38 -12.60
CA GLU A 178 1.63 14.92 -13.99
C GLU A 178 0.43 13.98 -14.23
N ALA A 179 0.09 13.18 -13.21
CA ALA A 179 -1.08 12.32 -13.24
C ALA A 179 -2.40 13.07 -12.92
N GLY A 180 -2.37 14.38 -12.66
CA GLY A 180 -3.52 15.17 -12.22
C GLY A 180 -4.02 14.78 -10.83
N LEU A 181 -3.11 14.40 -9.95
CA LEU A 181 -3.33 14.08 -8.55
C LEU A 181 -2.59 15.09 -7.65
N SER A 182 -2.92 15.10 -6.37
CA SER A 182 -2.25 15.95 -5.38
C SER A 182 -1.78 15.11 -4.20
N PRO A 183 -0.62 15.45 -3.61
CA PRO A 183 -0.18 14.84 -2.37
C PRO A 183 -1.20 15.03 -1.25
N ILE A 184 -1.20 14.11 -0.29
CA ILE A 184 -2.02 14.18 0.92
C ILE A 184 -1.16 14.51 2.13
N THR A 185 -1.82 15.07 3.15
CA THR A 185 -1.30 15.19 4.51
C THR A 185 -1.84 14.03 5.34
N LEU A 186 -0.96 13.37 6.11
CA LEU A 186 -1.33 12.25 6.98
C LEU A 186 -1.83 12.78 8.33
N GLY A 187 -3.00 12.34 8.73
CA GLY A 187 -3.56 12.58 10.05
C GLY A 187 -3.07 11.59 11.10
N PRO A 188 -3.54 11.67 12.35
CA PRO A 188 -3.17 10.80 13.45
C PRO A 188 -3.28 9.32 13.08
N LYS A 189 -2.26 8.51 13.41
CA LYS A 189 -2.16 7.06 13.12
C LYS A 189 -2.04 6.69 11.64
N GLU A 190 -2.29 7.56 10.68
CA GLU A 190 -2.35 7.20 9.26
C GLU A 190 -1.00 6.73 8.71
N GLY A 191 0.10 7.36 9.12
CA GLY A 191 1.44 6.88 8.78
C GLY A 191 1.68 5.45 9.29
N LEU A 192 1.36 5.18 10.56
CA LEU A 192 1.47 3.83 11.13
C LEU A 192 0.56 2.83 10.42
N ALA A 193 -0.68 3.21 10.07
CA ALA A 193 -1.60 2.35 9.34
C ALA A 193 -1.07 1.96 7.95
N PHE A 194 -0.29 2.84 7.32
CA PHE A 194 0.35 2.54 6.06
C PHE A 194 1.51 1.54 6.20
N ILE A 195 2.46 1.83 7.08
CA ILE A 195 3.69 1.04 7.14
C ILE A 195 3.54 -0.29 7.88
N ASN A 196 2.53 -0.43 8.74
CA ASN A 196 2.30 -1.65 9.51
C ASN A 196 1.38 -2.62 8.77
N GLY A 197 1.98 -3.66 8.20
CA GLY A 197 1.28 -4.72 7.47
C GLY A 197 2.26 -5.55 6.64
N THR A 198 1.78 -6.66 6.09
CA THR A 198 2.58 -7.67 5.36
C THR A 198 2.32 -7.64 3.85
N GLN A 199 1.89 -6.50 3.31
CA GLN A 199 1.47 -6.43 1.91
C GLN A 199 2.61 -6.64 0.92
N PHE A 200 3.84 -6.22 1.27
CA PHE A 200 5.02 -6.46 0.46
C PHE A 200 5.38 -7.94 0.42
N SER A 201 5.55 -8.58 1.58
CA SER A 201 5.85 -10.02 1.68
C SER A 201 4.76 -10.87 1.02
N THR A 202 3.48 -10.49 1.20
CA THR A 202 2.35 -11.18 0.60
C THR A 202 2.33 -11.01 -0.93
N ALA A 203 2.69 -9.84 -1.46
CA ALA A 203 2.78 -9.61 -2.90
C ALA A 203 3.87 -10.50 -3.54
N PHE A 204 5.03 -10.62 -2.90
CA PHE A 204 6.08 -11.55 -3.36
C PHE A 204 5.66 -13.01 -3.30
N ALA A 205 5.01 -13.42 -2.21
CA ALA A 205 4.50 -14.79 -2.09
C ALA A 205 3.47 -15.12 -3.18
N LEU A 206 2.57 -14.20 -3.49
CA LEU A 206 1.58 -14.36 -4.56
C LEU A 206 2.24 -14.36 -5.94
N ALA A 207 3.18 -13.45 -6.21
CA ALA A 207 3.92 -13.44 -7.46
C ALA A 207 4.65 -14.78 -7.68
N GLY A 208 5.37 -15.27 -6.68
CA GLY A 208 6.02 -16.59 -6.74
C GLY A 208 5.05 -17.75 -6.96
N LEU A 209 3.86 -17.71 -6.33
CA LEU A 209 2.80 -18.69 -6.55
C LEU A 209 2.29 -18.67 -8.00
N PHE A 210 2.03 -17.48 -8.55
CA PHE A 210 1.51 -17.32 -9.93
C PHE A 210 2.54 -17.79 -10.97
N GLU A 211 3.81 -17.44 -10.78
CA GLU A 211 4.91 -17.86 -11.66
C GLU A 211 5.11 -19.40 -11.60
N ALA A 212 5.12 -19.97 -10.39
CA ALA A 212 5.27 -21.41 -10.22
C ALA A 212 4.09 -22.18 -10.85
N TRP A 213 2.86 -21.67 -10.69
CA TRP A 213 1.67 -22.26 -11.32
C TRP A 213 1.76 -22.21 -12.84
N HIS A 214 2.18 -21.07 -13.40
CA HIS A 214 2.37 -20.91 -14.84
C HIS A 214 3.45 -21.87 -15.39
N ALA A 215 4.58 -22.00 -14.68
CA ALA A 215 5.64 -22.94 -15.04
C ALA A 215 5.14 -24.40 -15.01
N ALA A 216 4.37 -24.79 -14.01
CA ALA A 216 3.79 -26.13 -13.90
C ALA A 216 2.83 -26.45 -15.05
N GLN A 217 1.94 -25.50 -15.41
CA GLN A 217 1.04 -25.67 -16.56
C GLN A 217 1.82 -25.84 -17.88
N ASN A 218 2.83 -25.01 -18.12
CA ASN A 218 3.68 -25.11 -19.31
C ASN A 218 4.45 -26.45 -19.35
N SER A 219 4.91 -26.96 -18.22
CA SER A 219 5.57 -28.27 -18.13
C SER A 219 4.65 -29.40 -18.53
N ILE A 220 3.38 -29.38 -18.14
CA ILE A 220 2.39 -30.38 -18.52
C ILE A 220 2.16 -30.35 -20.04
N ILE A 221 1.97 -29.15 -20.61
CA ILE A 221 1.74 -28.97 -22.04
C ILE A 221 2.94 -29.46 -22.85
N THR A 222 4.16 -29.06 -22.50
CA THR A 222 5.37 -29.47 -23.22
C THR A 222 5.65 -30.97 -23.09
N SER A 223 5.35 -31.56 -21.94
CA SER A 223 5.47 -33.03 -21.75
C SER A 223 4.47 -33.79 -22.62
N ALA A 224 3.22 -33.31 -22.71
CA ALA A 224 2.22 -33.91 -23.60
C ALA A 224 2.64 -33.85 -25.08
N MET A 225 3.12 -32.66 -25.52
CA MET A 225 3.63 -32.47 -26.89
C MET A 225 4.82 -33.40 -27.19
N SER A 226 5.76 -33.57 -26.24
CA SER A 226 6.93 -34.45 -26.41
C SER A 226 6.56 -35.94 -26.42
N THR A 227 5.44 -36.31 -25.81
CA THR A 227 4.97 -37.70 -25.79
C THR A 227 4.23 -38.05 -27.09
N ASP A 228 3.57 -37.06 -27.72
CA ASP A 228 2.82 -37.20 -28.95
C ASP A 228 3.72 -37.16 -30.21
N ALA A 229 4.93 -36.65 -30.09
CA ALA A 229 5.92 -36.55 -31.18
C ALA A 229 6.73 -37.87 -31.37
#